data_4c97fc8124ff95bfc343f6118f2702dc
#
_entry.id   4c97fc8124ff95bfc343f6118f2702dc
#
_cell.length_a   1.000
_cell.length_b   1.000
_cell.length_c   1.000
_cell.angle_alpha   90.00
_cell.angle_beta   90.00
_cell.angle_gamma   90.00
#
_symmetry.space_group_name_H-M   'P 1'
#
loop_
_entity.id
_entity.type
_entity.pdbx_description
1 polymer ?
#
loop_
_entity_poly.entity_id
_entity_poly.type
_entity_poly.pdbx_seq_one_letter_code
_entity_poly.pdbx_strand_id
1 'polypeptide(L)'
;PAREGEKAKRMILEFDLEPGESVQIKVALSTVGIEGAQSALLTESLDWDFEAVKKESQDLWRELLSKVSVSGTKEQKTNFYTSLYHLYIQPNDIADIDGKYRGVNDSVFVSKSGTYYSTFSLWDTYRAAHPLYTILIPKRVPGMINSLLDYQKVQGHLPVWTLWDKETYCMIANHAVPVVVDAYLKGFKGFSPEDAYNAIKASLTVSHKKSDWETYDKYGYYPFDITTVESVSRTLESAYDDYCAAQMAKAMGKDKDYEFFMKRASAYKSLFDPGTKLMRGKDSKGKWRFPFNPFLLSHAASCGGDYTEGNAWQYTWHVQHDVAGLIDLMGGKESFAMKLDSLFMLDTIAENTGFVSDVSGFIGQYAHGNEPSHHVVYLYNYVDQPWKTQELIPEIFERFYKPKPGGLCGNDDCGQMSAWYIFSSMGFYPVDPISGEYVLGAPQMDKISIQLTEDRAFVVEAKNLSRKNKYVKSVELNGKPVRGLTIKHEDIMSGGHLVFTMTDEPVKRVLK
;
A
#
# COMPACT_ATOMS: atom_id res chain seq x y z
N PRO A 1 -19.62 -7.69 15.48
CA PRO A 1 -19.83 -8.48 16.68
C PRO A 1 -20.67 -7.68 17.67
N ALA A 2 -21.76 -8.31 18.18
CA ALA A 2 -22.56 -7.68 19.21
C ALA A 2 -21.68 -7.39 20.43
N ARG A 3 -21.77 -6.19 21.00
CA ARG A 3 -21.12 -5.87 22.26
C ARG A 3 -21.64 -6.82 23.34
N GLU A 4 -20.78 -7.25 24.24
CA GLU A 4 -21.18 -8.08 25.38
C GLU A 4 -22.31 -7.39 26.15
N GLY A 5 -23.48 -8.04 26.21
CA GLY A 5 -24.69 -7.50 26.84
C GLY A 5 -25.76 -6.91 25.90
N GLU A 6 -25.48 -6.67 24.62
CA GLU A 6 -26.51 -6.22 23.66
C GLU A 6 -27.17 -7.41 22.96
N LYS A 7 -28.49 -7.52 23.10
CA LYS A 7 -29.29 -8.51 22.35
C LYS A 7 -29.49 -8.00 20.93
N ALA A 8 -29.09 -8.80 19.93
CA ALA A 8 -29.42 -8.54 18.54
C ALA A 8 -30.96 -8.56 18.36
N LYS A 9 -31.50 -7.47 17.80
CA LYS A 9 -32.91 -7.45 17.39
C LYS A 9 -33.02 -8.24 16.07
N ARG A 10 -33.91 -9.19 16.05
CA ARG A 10 -34.25 -9.96 14.85
C ARG A 10 -35.70 -9.68 14.48
N MET A 11 -35.96 -9.52 13.19
CA MET A 11 -37.32 -9.45 12.64
C MET A 11 -37.42 -10.49 11.52
N ILE A 12 -38.48 -11.26 11.53
CA ILE A 12 -38.85 -12.20 10.45
C ILE A 12 -40.05 -11.59 9.76
N LEU A 13 -39.94 -11.42 8.46
CA LEU A 13 -41.05 -10.97 7.60
C LEU A 13 -41.51 -12.15 6.78
N GLU A 14 -42.80 -12.46 6.85
CA GLU A 14 -43.43 -13.50 6.06
C GLU A 14 -44.36 -12.84 5.03
N PHE A 15 -44.32 -13.33 3.81
CA PHE A 15 -45.11 -12.83 2.69
C PHE A 15 -45.84 -14.00 2.04
N ASP A 16 -47.15 -13.87 1.86
CA ASP A 16 -47.94 -14.78 1.02
C ASP A 16 -47.79 -14.28 -0.43
N LEU A 17 -47.18 -15.10 -1.28
CA LEU A 17 -46.92 -14.77 -2.68
C LEU A 17 -47.53 -15.81 -3.60
N GLU A 18 -48.16 -15.32 -4.66
CA GLU A 18 -48.59 -16.19 -5.76
C GLU A 18 -47.41 -16.56 -6.66
N PRO A 19 -47.47 -17.69 -7.39
CA PRO A 19 -46.42 -18.09 -8.31
C PRO A 19 -46.10 -16.99 -9.35
N GLY A 20 -44.87 -16.46 -9.33
CA GLY A 20 -44.40 -15.37 -10.20
C GLY A 20 -44.44 -13.98 -9.58
N GLU A 21 -44.98 -13.83 -8.38
CA GLU A 21 -44.85 -12.57 -7.62
C GLU A 21 -43.47 -12.45 -6.97
N SER A 22 -43.01 -11.21 -6.76
CA SER A 22 -41.75 -10.91 -6.12
C SER A 22 -41.88 -9.80 -5.08
N VAL A 23 -41.06 -9.85 -4.05
CA VAL A 23 -40.96 -8.79 -3.03
C VAL A 23 -39.68 -7.99 -3.28
N GLN A 24 -39.82 -6.68 -3.29
CA GLN A 24 -38.66 -5.78 -3.30
C GLN A 24 -38.42 -5.26 -1.89
N ILE A 25 -37.14 -5.24 -1.50
CA ILE A 25 -36.69 -4.72 -0.20
C ILE A 25 -35.64 -3.62 -0.44
N LYS A 26 -35.82 -2.47 0.19
CA LYS A 26 -34.81 -1.41 0.28
C LYS A 26 -34.17 -1.44 1.65
N VAL A 27 -32.84 -1.35 1.68
CA VAL A 27 -32.05 -1.30 2.93
C VAL A 27 -31.14 -0.09 2.87
N ALA A 28 -31.12 0.70 3.93
CA ALA A 28 -30.14 1.75 4.13
C ALA A 28 -29.40 1.54 5.45
N LEU A 29 -28.16 1.99 5.49
CA LEU A 29 -27.29 1.92 6.65
C LEU A 29 -26.83 3.35 7.02
N SER A 30 -26.67 3.57 8.31
CA SER A 30 -26.05 4.78 8.84
C SER A 30 -25.17 4.41 10.04
N THR A 31 -24.03 5.03 10.17
CA THR A 31 -23.19 4.90 11.36
C THR A 31 -23.70 5.74 12.52
N VAL A 32 -24.60 6.70 12.25
CA VAL A 32 -25.12 7.67 13.22
C VAL A 32 -26.39 7.19 13.87
N GLY A 33 -27.42 6.85 13.10
CA GLY A 33 -28.70 6.43 13.62
C GLY A 33 -29.78 6.16 12.56
N ILE A 34 -30.97 5.84 13.01
CA ILE A 34 -32.12 5.47 12.15
C ILE A 34 -32.51 6.64 11.24
N GLU A 35 -32.45 7.86 11.75
CA GLU A 35 -32.81 9.08 11.01
C GLU A 35 -31.87 9.29 9.82
N GLY A 36 -30.57 9.02 9.98
CA GLY A 36 -29.59 9.07 8.89
C GLY A 36 -29.90 8.02 7.82
N ALA A 37 -30.18 6.78 8.22
CA ALA A 37 -30.58 5.71 7.30
C ALA A 37 -31.89 6.01 6.55
N GLN A 38 -32.88 6.59 7.22
CA GLN A 38 -34.12 7.04 6.58
C GLN A 38 -33.90 8.16 5.58
N SER A 39 -33.05 9.15 5.93
CA SER A 39 -32.67 10.22 5.04
C SER A 39 -32.00 9.70 3.76
N ALA A 40 -31.08 8.73 3.91
CA ALA A 40 -30.44 8.06 2.78
C ALA A 40 -31.46 7.36 1.86
N LEU A 41 -32.40 6.59 2.41
CA LEU A 41 -33.48 5.96 1.63
C LEU A 41 -34.32 6.97 0.83
N LEU A 42 -34.63 8.10 1.43
CA LEU A 42 -35.45 9.14 0.82
C LEU A 42 -34.70 9.98 -0.22
N THR A 43 -33.39 9.95 -0.26
CA THR A 43 -32.55 10.78 -1.14
C THR A 43 -31.88 9.94 -2.23
N GLU A 44 -31.36 8.77 -1.89
CA GLU A 44 -30.56 7.95 -2.81
C GLU A 44 -31.40 6.90 -3.57
N SER A 45 -32.59 6.54 -3.05
CA SER A 45 -33.43 5.49 -3.66
C SER A 45 -34.90 5.82 -3.53
N LEU A 46 -35.34 6.89 -4.18
CA LEU A 46 -36.73 7.38 -4.11
C LEU A 46 -37.72 6.36 -4.69
N ASP A 47 -37.42 5.80 -5.84
CA ASP A 47 -38.31 4.93 -6.58
C ASP A 47 -38.10 3.45 -6.28
N TRP A 48 -39.16 2.63 -6.53
CA TRP A 48 -39.12 1.17 -6.44
C TRP A 48 -38.78 0.52 -7.77
N ASP A 49 -38.02 1.21 -8.64
CA ASP A 49 -37.54 0.68 -9.91
C ASP A 49 -36.16 0.02 -9.73
N PHE A 50 -36.15 -1.28 -9.50
CA PHE A 50 -34.92 -2.07 -9.34
C PHE A 50 -33.98 -1.97 -10.54
N GLU A 51 -34.52 -1.97 -11.78
CA GLU A 51 -33.68 -1.92 -12.99
C GLU A 51 -33.06 -0.53 -13.18
N ALA A 52 -33.74 0.55 -12.76
CA ALA A 52 -33.17 1.89 -12.76
C ALA A 52 -32.01 2.00 -11.77
N VAL A 53 -32.16 1.56 -10.52
CA VAL A 53 -31.10 1.56 -9.49
C VAL A 53 -29.92 0.70 -9.92
N LYS A 54 -30.16 -0.48 -10.46
CA LYS A 54 -29.12 -1.35 -11.00
C LYS A 54 -28.36 -0.68 -12.15
N LYS A 55 -29.08 -0.02 -13.05
CA LYS A 55 -28.44 0.70 -14.18
C LYS A 55 -27.57 1.86 -13.68
N GLU A 56 -28.06 2.65 -12.74
CA GLU A 56 -27.30 3.75 -12.13
C GLU A 56 -26.00 3.25 -11.50
N SER A 57 -26.06 2.21 -10.68
CA SER A 57 -24.87 1.57 -10.10
C SER A 57 -23.90 1.08 -11.17
N GLN A 58 -24.39 0.45 -12.23
CA GLN A 58 -23.54 -0.02 -13.33
C GLN A 58 -22.89 1.16 -14.09
N ASP A 59 -23.60 2.26 -14.25
CA ASP A 59 -23.08 3.45 -14.94
C ASP A 59 -21.99 4.15 -14.10
N LEU A 60 -22.16 4.24 -12.77
CA LEU A 60 -21.13 4.75 -11.84
C LEU A 60 -19.86 3.90 -11.90
N TRP A 61 -19.98 2.57 -11.82
CA TRP A 61 -18.83 1.67 -11.97
C TRP A 61 -18.19 1.76 -13.34
N ARG A 62 -18.99 1.89 -14.40
CA ARG A 62 -18.47 2.03 -15.75
C ARG A 62 -17.70 3.35 -15.93
N GLU A 63 -18.17 4.44 -15.32
CA GLU A 63 -17.44 5.71 -15.30
C GLU A 63 -16.08 5.59 -14.66
N LEU A 64 -16.00 4.97 -13.47
CA LEU A 64 -14.73 4.76 -12.74
C LEU A 64 -13.78 3.85 -13.53
N LEU A 65 -14.26 2.70 -14.00
CA LEU A 65 -13.44 1.72 -14.68
C LEU A 65 -12.98 2.18 -16.07
N SER A 66 -13.77 2.99 -16.77
CA SER A 66 -13.44 3.49 -18.10
C SER A 66 -12.34 4.55 -18.12
N LYS A 67 -11.93 5.08 -16.95
CA LYS A 67 -10.76 5.96 -16.83
C LYS A 67 -9.48 5.29 -17.31
N VAL A 68 -9.42 3.96 -17.28
CA VAL A 68 -8.28 3.21 -17.75
C VAL A 68 -8.74 2.25 -18.84
N SER A 69 -8.15 2.34 -20.02
CA SER A 69 -8.35 1.38 -21.11
C SER A 69 -7.10 0.54 -21.32
N VAL A 70 -7.29 -0.78 -21.56
CA VAL A 70 -6.18 -1.71 -21.71
C VAL A 70 -6.31 -2.57 -22.96
N SER A 71 -5.19 -2.84 -23.62
CA SER A 71 -5.05 -3.80 -24.70
C SER A 71 -4.22 -4.99 -24.25
N GLY A 72 -4.71 -6.20 -24.51
CA GLY A 72 -4.10 -7.46 -24.10
C GLY A 72 -5.06 -8.63 -24.27
N THR A 73 -4.69 -9.80 -23.79
CA THR A 73 -5.53 -11.00 -23.83
C THR A 73 -6.78 -10.85 -22.96
N LYS A 74 -7.76 -11.72 -23.14
CA LYS A 74 -8.98 -11.74 -22.31
C LYS A 74 -8.62 -11.92 -20.82
N GLU A 75 -7.69 -12.82 -20.50
CA GLU A 75 -7.26 -13.09 -19.12
C GLU A 75 -6.59 -11.87 -18.48
N GLN A 76 -5.69 -11.21 -19.20
CA GLN A 76 -5.05 -9.98 -18.73
C GLN A 76 -6.06 -8.88 -18.46
N LYS A 77 -7.04 -8.66 -19.37
CA LYS A 77 -8.11 -7.69 -19.18
C LYS A 77 -8.98 -8.03 -17.97
N THR A 78 -9.32 -9.30 -17.80
CA THR A 78 -10.09 -9.76 -16.64
C THR A 78 -9.37 -9.43 -15.34
N ASN A 79 -8.09 -9.82 -15.21
CA ASN A 79 -7.30 -9.53 -14.01
C ASN A 79 -7.16 -8.01 -13.78
N PHE A 80 -6.89 -7.23 -14.83
CA PHE A 80 -6.70 -5.78 -14.73
C PHE A 80 -7.96 -5.06 -14.23
N TYR A 81 -9.11 -5.32 -14.85
CA TYR A 81 -10.35 -4.67 -14.45
C TYR A 81 -10.88 -5.18 -13.10
N THR A 82 -10.61 -6.44 -12.75
CA THR A 82 -10.87 -6.96 -11.40
C THR A 82 -10.01 -6.25 -10.36
N SER A 83 -8.72 -6.07 -10.65
CA SER A 83 -7.81 -5.32 -9.78
C SER A 83 -8.24 -3.85 -9.65
N LEU A 84 -8.66 -3.22 -10.74
CA LEU A 84 -9.15 -1.85 -10.71
C LEU A 84 -10.47 -1.73 -9.91
N TYR A 85 -11.36 -2.72 -10.00
CA TYR A 85 -12.56 -2.80 -9.18
C TYR A 85 -12.21 -2.96 -7.70
N HIS A 86 -11.33 -3.89 -7.34
CA HIS A 86 -10.91 -4.12 -5.95
C HIS A 86 -10.27 -2.86 -5.35
N LEU A 87 -9.43 -2.15 -6.12
CA LEU A 87 -8.80 -0.90 -5.69
C LEU A 87 -9.81 0.16 -5.26
N TYR A 88 -11.01 0.19 -5.85
CA TYR A 88 -12.02 1.21 -5.55
C TYR A 88 -13.03 0.81 -4.46
N ILE A 89 -12.94 -0.39 -3.89
CA ILE A 89 -13.84 -0.85 -2.83
C ILE A 89 -13.55 -0.12 -1.51
N GLN A 90 -12.29 0.08 -1.18
CA GLN A 90 -11.84 0.86 -0.02
C GLN A 90 -11.03 2.09 -0.46
N PRO A 91 -10.91 3.12 0.42
CA PRO A 91 -11.62 3.30 1.68
C PRO A 91 -13.11 3.64 1.47
N ASN A 92 -13.96 3.25 2.43
CA ASN A 92 -15.38 3.53 2.38
C ASN A 92 -15.68 4.95 2.86
N ASP A 93 -16.53 5.69 2.17
CA ASP A 93 -17.17 6.88 2.73
C ASP A 93 -18.31 6.44 3.65
N ILE A 94 -18.22 6.78 4.92
CA ILE A 94 -19.17 6.38 5.97
C ILE A 94 -19.99 7.56 6.51
N ALA A 95 -19.85 8.75 5.90
CA ALA A 95 -20.68 9.89 6.25
C ALA A 95 -22.10 9.71 5.72
N ASP A 96 -23.09 10.12 6.52
CA ASP A 96 -24.46 10.28 6.08
C ASP A 96 -24.56 11.47 5.08
N ILE A 97 -25.68 11.59 4.40
CA ILE A 97 -25.92 12.63 3.37
C ILE A 97 -25.71 14.05 3.92
N ASP A 98 -26.00 14.27 5.20
CA ASP A 98 -25.79 15.55 5.89
C ASP A 98 -24.37 15.74 6.42
N GLY A 99 -23.46 14.85 6.06
CA GLY A 99 -22.06 14.86 6.47
C GLY A 99 -21.81 14.34 7.88
N LYS A 100 -22.82 13.86 8.59
CA LYS A 100 -22.62 13.28 9.91
C LYS A 100 -21.99 11.89 9.84
N TYR A 101 -21.12 11.59 10.79
CA TYR A 101 -20.51 10.26 10.95
C TYR A 101 -20.27 9.98 12.44
N ARG A 102 -20.16 8.70 12.77
CA ARG A 102 -19.79 8.27 14.12
C ARG A 102 -18.29 8.09 14.21
N GLY A 103 -17.65 8.91 15.03
CA GLY A 103 -16.21 8.90 15.21
C GLY A 103 -15.71 7.81 16.18
N VAL A 104 -14.39 7.72 16.30
CA VAL A 104 -13.66 6.68 17.04
C VAL A 104 -14.05 6.54 18.51
N ASN A 105 -14.52 7.61 19.14
CA ASN A 105 -15.00 7.66 20.54
C ASN A 105 -16.52 7.46 20.68
N ASP A 106 -17.19 6.96 19.64
CA ASP A 106 -18.64 6.81 19.54
C ASP A 106 -19.45 8.13 19.52
N SER A 107 -18.81 9.29 19.50
CA SER A 107 -19.49 10.57 19.32
C SER A 107 -19.83 10.82 17.85
N VAL A 108 -20.87 11.62 17.63
CA VAL A 108 -21.27 12.04 16.29
C VAL A 108 -20.58 13.35 15.93
N PHE A 109 -19.94 13.36 14.78
CA PHE A 109 -19.28 14.54 14.21
C PHE A 109 -19.91 14.89 12.85
N VAL A 110 -19.55 16.05 12.32
CA VAL A 110 -19.94 16.50 10.98
C VAL A 110 -18.70 16.78 10.16
N SER A 111 -18.54 16.08 9.05
CA SER A 111 -17.48 16.36 8.08
C SER A 111 -17.76 17.66 7.35
N LYS A 112 -16.75 18.55 7.29
CA LYS A 112 -16.85 19.81 6.55
C LYS A 112 -16.90 19.62 5.04
N SER A 113 -16.36 18.53 4.55
CA SER A 113 -16.36 18.17 3.12
C SER A 113 -17.59 17.37 2.69
N GLY A 114 -18.43 16.96 3.63
CA GLY A 114 -19.55 16.04 3.41
C GLY A 114 -19.14 14.58 3.25
N THR A 115 -17.85 14.26 3.30
CA THR A 115 -17.32 12.89 3.21
C THR A 115 -16.46 12.57 4.41
N TYR A 116 -16.49 11.32 4.87
CA TYR A 116 -15.58 10.82 5.89
C TYR A 116 -15.19 9.37 5.59
N TYR A 117 -13.93 9.19 5.20
CA TYR A 117 -13.43 7.89 4.79
C TYR A 117 -12.98 7.06 5.98
N SER A 118 -13.25 5.76 5.91
CA SER A 118 -12.80 4.74 6.87
C SER A 118 -12.42 3.45 6.13
N THR A 119 -12.07 2.41 6.89
CA THR A 119 -11.50 1.16 6.37
C THR A 119 -10.16 1.42 5.69
N PHE A 120 -9.24 1.95 6.50
CA PHE A 120 -7.87 2.22 6.09
C PHE A 120 -6.93 1.13 6.59
N SER A 121 -6.48 0.28 5.70
CA SER A 121 -5.40 -0.70 5.91
C SER A 121 -4.05 -0.08 5.55
N LEU A 122 -3.60 0.88 6.38
CA LEU A 122 -2.51 1.79 6.00
C LEU A 122 -1.15 1.11 5.89
N TRP A 123 -0.90 0.07 6.67
CA TRP A 123 0.32 -0.74 6.57
C TRP A 123 0.51 -1.34 5.18
N ASP A 124 -0.60 -1.67 4.53
CA ASP A 124 -0.64 -2.24 3.19
C ASP A 124 -0.66 -1.13 2.15
N THR A 125 -1.66 -0.27 2.21
CA THR A 125 -2.08 0.61 1.11
C THR A 125 -1.16 1.80 0.86
N TYR A 126 -0.31 2.20 1.82
CA TYR A 126 0.64 3.29 1.62
C TYR A 126 1.63 2.99 0.48
N ARG A 127 1.91 1.70 0.23
CA ARG A 127 2.96 1.22 -0.68
C ARG A 127 2.63 1.46 -2.15
N ALA A 128 1.39 1.20 -2.56
CA ALA A 128 0.97 1.39 -3.96
C ALA A 128 -0.47 1.90 -4.12
N ALA A 129 -1.44 1.47 -3.29
CA ALA A 129 -2.83 1.87 -3.46
C ALA A 129 -3.02 3.39 -3.32
N HIS A 130 -2.51 4.01 -2.24
CA HIS A 130 -2.57 5.46 -2.08
C HIS A 130 -1.78 6.22 -3.15
N PRO A 131 -0.54 5.86 -3.53
CA PRO A 131 0.14 6.42 -4.69
C PRO A 131 -0.68 6.33 -5.98
N LEU A 132 -1.40 5.23 -6.20
CA LEU A 132 -2.24 5.06 -7.39
C LEU A 132 -3.50 5.92 -7.34
N TYR A 133 -4.10 6.16 -6.17
CA TYR A 133 -5.21 7.11 -6.01
C TYR A 133 -4.81 8.53 -6.42
N THR A 134 -3.56 8.94 -6.18
CA THR A 134 -3.07 10.26 -6.61
C THR A 134 -3.09 10.43 -8.14
N ILE A 135 -3.10 9.35 -8.89
CA ILE A 135 -3.18 9.33 -10.36
C ILE A 135 -4.63 9.14 -10.82
N LEU A 136 -5.33 8.13 -10.31
CA LEU A 136 -6.63 7.69 -10.85
C LEU A 136 -7.82 8.50 -10.31
N ILE A 137 -7.77 8.87 -9.01
CA ILE A 137 -8.88 9.58 -8.34
C ILE A 137 -8.39 10.80 -7.53
N PRO A 138 -7.57 11.70 -8.12
CA PRO A 138 -6.92 12.79 -7.41
C PRO A 138 -7.91 13.70 -6.67
N LYS A 139 -9.15 13.82 -7.15
CA LYS A 139 -10.19 14.63 -6.50
C LYS A 139 -10.63 14.08 -5.13
N ARG A 140 -10.46 12.77 -4.86
CA ARG A 140 -10.83 12.13 -3.59
C ARG A 140 -9.70 12.18 -2.55
N VAL A 141 -8.45 12.36 -2.96
CA VAL A 141 -7.28 12.35 -2.08
C VAL A 141 -7.40 13.34 -0.91
N PRO A 142 -7.77 14.63 -1.11
CA PRO A 142 -7.91 15.56 0.00
C PRO A 142 -8.96 15.14 1.05
N GLY A 143 -10.06 14.52 0.62
CA GLY A 143 -11.07 13.98 1.53
C GLY A 143 -10.53 12.84 2.41
N MET A 144 -9.74 11.94 1.82
CA MET A 144 -9.06 10.87 2.56
C MET A 144 -8.10 11.45 3.61
N ILE A 145 -7.25 12.43 3.21
CA ILE A 145 -6.32 13.08 4.14
C ILE A 145 -7.07 13.78 5.27
N ASN A 146 -8.13 14.53 4.97
CA ASN A 146 -8.93 15.21 6.02
C ASN A 146 -9.54 14.20 7.00
N SER A 147 -9.98 13.03 6.54
CA SER A 147 -10.50 11.98 7.43
C SER A 147 -9.44 11.47 8.40
N LEU A 148 -8.19 11.27 7.93
CA LEU A 148 -7.06 10.91 8.79
C LEU A 148 -6.74 12.00 9.83
N LEU A 149 -6.83 13.28 9.42
CA LEU A 149 -6.59 14.41 10.33
C LEU A 149 -7.74 14.60 11.33
N ASP A 150 -8.98 14.41 10.92
CA ASP A 150 -10.14 14.49 11.82
C ASP A 150 -10.12 13.34 12.85
N TYR A 151 -9.70 12.14 12.44
CA TYR A 151 -9.41 11.04 13.36
C TYR A 151 -8.36 11.43 14.40
N GLN A 152 -7.22 12.00 13.96
CA GLN A 152 -6.11 12.40 14.83
C GLN A 152 -6.54 13.43 15.89
N LYS A 153 -7.40 14.39 15.56
CA LYS A 153 -7.92 15.40 16.51
C LYS A 153 -8.66 14.77 17.69
N VAL A 154 -9.30 13.64 17.50
CA VAL A 154 -10.05 12.92 18.52
C VAL A 154 -9.17 11.94 19.28
N GLN A 155 -8.30 11.20 18.58
CA GLN A 155 -7.54 10.10 19.15
C GLN A 155 -6.16 10.55 19.68
N GLY A 156 -5.63 11.68 19.20
CA GLY A 156 -4.32 12.21 19.57
C GLY A 156 -3.17 11.75 18.65
N HIS A 157 -3.38 10.71 17.86
CA HIS A 157 -2.45 10.21 16.84
C HIS A 157 -3.19 9.86 15.55
N LEU A 158 -2.48 9.84 14.42
CA LEU A 158 -3.01 9.34 13.15
C LEU A 158 -3.37 7.85 13.27
N PRO A 159 -4.35 7.34 12.49
CA PRO A 159 -4.75 5.95 12.60
C PRO A 159 -3.65 4.97 12.19
N VAL A 160 -3.64 3.79 12.82
CA VAL A 160 -2.81 2.65 12.42
C VAL A 160 -3.58 1.77 11.44
N TRP A 161 -4.78 1.33 11.84
CA TRP A 161 -5.68 0.53 11.00
C TRP A 161 -7.12 0.73 11.43
N THR A 162 -7.93 1.41 10.65
CA THR A 162 -9.33 1.69 11.01
C THR A 162 -10.33 0.82 10.28
N LEU A 163 -11.35 0.38 11.00
CA LEU A 163 -12.52 -0.30 10.46
C LEU A 163 -13.79 0.40 10.97
N TRP A 164 -14.56 1.01 10.07
CA TRP A 164 -15.75 1.80 10.43
C TRP A 164 -15.46 2.82 11.54
N ASP A 165 -14.36 3.55 11.36
CA ASP A 165 -13.81 4.54 12.28
C ASP A 165 -13.36 4.00 13.66
N LYS A 166 -13.31 2.69 13.84
CA LYS A 166 -12.73 2.09 15.04
C LYS A 166 -11.27 1.72 14.79
N GLU A 167 -10.39 2.16 15.69
CA GLU A 167 -9.00 1.73 15.66
C GLU A 167 -8.89 0.27 16.07
N THR A 168 -8.36 -0.56 15.20
CA THR A 168 -8.13 -1.98 15.47
C THR A 168 -6.76 -2.26 16.04
N TYR A 169 -5.78 -1.40 15.76
CA TYR A 169 -4.35 -1.64 16.03
C TYR A 169 -3.87 -2.99 15.47
N CYS A 170 -4.43 -3.41 14.32
CA CYS A 170 -4.13 -4.71 13.73
C CYS A 170 -2.64 -4.83 13.38
N MET A 171 -2.07 -3.76 12.79
CA MET A 171 -0.69 -3.73 12.30
C MET A 171 0.21 -2.83 13.16
N ILE A 172 1.43 -2.63 12.71
CA ILE A 172 2.49 -1.88 13.37
C ILE A 172 2.75 -0.53 12.71
N ALA A 173 3.59 0.30 13.33
CA ALA A 173 3.99 1.63 12.88
C ALA A 173 2.80 2.61 12.68
N ASN A 174 2.98 3.70 11.95
CA ASN A 174 1.92 4.68 11.68
C ASN A 174 1.94 5.14 10.22
N HIS A 175 1.60 4.23 9.31
CA HIS A 175 1.70 4.47 7.87
C HIS A 175 0.62 5.39 7.28
N ALA A 176 -0.20 6.04 8.10
CA ALA A 176 -0.88 7.26 7.70
C ALA A 176 0.12 8.37 7.36
N VAL A 177 1.30 8.36 8.00
CA VAL A 177 2.37 9.35 7.78
C VAL A 177 2.81 9.41 6.31
N PRO A 178 3.30 8.32 5.68
CA PRO A 178 3.66 8.35 4.26
C PRO A 178 2.51 8.75 3.35
N VAL A 179 1.26 8.37 3.66
CA VAL A 179 0.08 8.76 2.86
C VAL A 179 -0.14 10.27 2.88
N VAL A 180 -0.06 10.89 4.05
CA VAL A 180 -0.23 12.35 4.19
C VAL A 180 0.94 13.09 3.55
N VAL A 181 2.18 12.60 3.74
CA VAL A 181 3.40 13.20 3.18
C VAL A 181 3.41 13.11 1.66
N ASP A 182 3.06 11.96 1.09
CA ASP A 182 2.95 11.76 -0.36
C ASP A 182 1.99 12.77 -0.99
N ALA A 183 0.80 12.92 -0.41
CA ALA A 183 -0.18 13.91 -0.88
C ALA A 183 0.35 15.34 -0.78
N TYR A 184 1.03 15.71 0.31
CA TYR A 184 1.63 17.03 0.48
C TYR A 184 2.73 17.31 -0.55
N LEU A 185 3.69 16.40 -0.70
CA LEU A 185 4.83 16.56 -1.61
C LEU A 185 4.41 16.58 -3.08
N LYS A 186 3.36 15.84 -3.46
CA LYS A 186 2.73 15.90 -4.79
C LYS A 186 1.88 17.16 -5.00
N GLY A 187 1.80 18.04 -4.02
CA GLY A 187 1.18 19.36 -4.15
C GLY A 187 -0.34 19.37 -4.04
N PHE A 188 -0.96 18.32 -3.51
CA PHE A 188 -2.40 18.29 -3.26
C PHE A 188 -2.82 19.42 -2.30
N LYS A 189 -3.98 20.00 -2.60
CA LYS A 189 -4.61 21.08 -1.82
C LYS A 189 -5.93 20.55 -1.22
N GLY A 190 -6.53 21.33 -0.33
CA GLY A 190 -7.80 20.96 0.31
C GLY A 190 -7.68 20.39 1.72
N PHE A 191 -6.46 20.38 2.27
CA PHE A 191 -6.17 20.16 3.69
C PHE A 191 -5.13 21.16 4.19
N SER A 192 -5.04 21.35 5.51
CA SER A 192 -4.06 22.26 6.14
C SER A 192 -2.68 21.57 6.23
N PRO A 193 -1.62 22.08 5.56
CA PRO A 193 -0.29 21.52 5.70
C PRO A 193 0.26 21.56 7.13
N GLU A 194 -0.07 22.64 7.89
CA GLU A 194 0.41 22.76 9.27
C GLU A 194 -0.30 21.78 10.19
N ASP A 195 -1.65 21.60 10.06
CA ASP A 195 -2.37 20.59 10.82
C ASP A 195 -1.87 19.17 10.48
N ALA A 196 -1.62 18.89 9.20
CA ALA A 196 -1.07 17.62 8.74
C ALA A 196 0.30 17.35 9.35
N TYR A 197 1.19 18.34 9.33
CA TYR A 197 2.52 18.22 9.94
C TYR A 197 2.45 18.01 11.45
N ASN A 198 1.60 18.76 12.14
CA ASN A 198 1.41 18.64 13.59
C ASN A 198 0.83 17.26 13.97
N ALA A 199 -0.09 16.72 13.16
CA ALA A 199 -0.64 15.38 13.34
C ALA A 199 0.44 14.30 13.17
N ILE A 200 1.29 14.41 12.16
CA ILE A 200 2.44 13.53 11.93
C ILE A 200 3.39 13.60 13.14
N LYS A 201 3.80 14.81 13.53
CA LYS A 201 4.74 14.99 14.64
C LYS A 201 4.18 14.43 15.95
N ALA A 202 2.92 14.66 16.26
CA ALA A 202 2.27 14.07 17.43
C ALA A 202 2.29 12.55 17.41
N SER A 203 1.98 11.94 16.25
CA SER A 203 1.95 10.49 16.09
C SER A 203 3.33 9.83 16.25
N LEU A 204 4.40 10.56 15.92
CA LEU A 204 5.78 10.05 15.95
C LEU A 204 6.58 10.49 17.18
N THR A 205 6.00 11.28 18.11
CA THR A 205 6.70 11.77 19.31
C THR A 205 5.94 11.55 20.60
N VAL A 206 4.64 11.26 20.53
CA VAL A 206 3.82 10.92 21.70
C VAL A 206 3.53 9.43 21.67
N SER A 207 3.95 8.70 22.70
CA SER A 207 3.75 7.24 22.78
C SER A 207 2.27 6.88 22.79
N HIS A 208 1.92 5.84 22.06
CA HIS A 208 0.59 5.26 21.97
C HIS A 208 0.68 3.73 21.86
N LYS A 209 -0.47 3.04 21.82
CA LYS A 209 -0.53 1.57 21.94
C LYS A 209 0.43 0.79 21.01
N LYS A 210 0.72 1.29 19.81
CA LYS A 210 1.58 0.60 18.84
C LYS A 210 2.97 1.21 18.72
N SER A 211 3.23 2.35 19.38
CA SER A 211 4.50 3.07 19.27
C SER A 211 4.95 3.54 20.66
N ASP A 212 6.01 2.93 21.18
CA ASP A 212 6.70 3.32 22.41
C ASP A 212 7.92 4.17 22.06
N TRP A 213 7.66 5.47 21.86
CA TRP A 213 8.70 6.41 21.43
C TRP A 213 9.76 6.66 22.50
N GLU A 214 9.44 6.50 23.79
CA GLU A 214 10.41 6.63 24.88
C GLU A 214 11.47 5.52 24.78
N THR A 215 11.05 4.28 24.57
CA THR A 215 11.96 3.15 24.34
C THR A 215 12.75 3.34 23.04
N TYR A 216 12.09 3.76 21.94
CA TYR A 216 12.74 3.95 20.65
C TYR A 216 13.81 5.04 20.70
N ASP A 217 13.51 6.20 21.28
CA ASP A 217 14.46 7.32 21.41
C ASP A 217 15.65 6.98 22.32
N LYS A 218 15.38 6.21 23.38
CA LYS A 218 16.44 5.81 24.33
C LYS A 218 17.48 4.87 23.72
N TYR A 219 17.02 3.89 22.90
CA TYR A 219 17.91 2.84 22.38
C TYR A 219 18.29 3.05 20.91
N GLY A 220 17.54 3.87 20.17
CA GLY A 220 17.67 4.04 18.72
C GLY A 220 17.13 2.84 17.91
N TYR A 221 16.39 1.94 18.55
CA TYR A 221 15.66 0.80 17.99
C TYR A 221 14.74 0.24 19.06
N TYR A 222 13.87 -0.70 18.74
CA TYR A 222 13.06 -1.45 19.68
C TYR A 222 13.82 -2.69 20.16
N PRO A 223 14.33 -2.75 21.43
CA PRO A 223 14.99 -3.93 21.97
C PRO A 223 14.01 -5.09 22.17
N PHE A 224 14.36 -6.30 21.75
CA PHE A 224 13.46 -7.45 21.81
C PHE A 224 13.18 -7.95 23.25
N ASP A 225 13.97 -7.58 24.25
CA ASP A 225 13.76 -7.89 25.66
C ASP A 225 12.82 -6.89 26.35
N ILE A 226 12.52 -5.76 25.72
CA ILE A 226 11.55 -4.74 26.15
C ILE A 226 10.31 -4.82 25.24
N THR A 227 10.49 -4.66 23.93
CA THR A 227 9.45 -4.84 22.92
C THR A 227 9.47 -6.31 22.47
N THR A 228 8.75 -7.16 23.22
CA THR A 228 8.87 -8.61 23.12
C THR A 228 8.32 -9.23 21.84
N VAL A 229 7.63 -8.43 21.03
CA VAL A 229 7.03 -8.85 19.75
C VAL A 229 7.35 -7.85 18.67
N GLU A 230 7.68 -8.34 17.45
CA GLU A 230 7.85 -7.57 16.23
C GLU A 230 8.91 -6.46 16.31
N SER A 231 9.93 -6.64 17.17
CA SER A 231 10.91 -5.60 17.49
C SER A 231 11.69 -5.10 16.27
N VAL A 232 12.07 -5.99 15.37
CA VAL A 232 12.78 -5.65 14.13
C VAL A 232 11.86 -4.92 13.17
N SER A 233 10.69 -5.48 12.87
CA SER A 233 9.73 -4.86 11.96
C SER A 233 9.31 -3.47 12.43
N ARG A 234 8.99 -3.31 13.73
CA ARG A 234 8.64 -1.99 14.30
C ARG A 234 9.75 -0.98 14.15
N THR A 235 11.01 -1.38 14.29
CA THR A 235 12.16 -0.48 14.10
C THR A 235 12.28 -0.03 12.64
N LEU A 236 12.20 -0.99 11.71
CA LEU A 236 12.37 -0.70 10.28
C LEU A 236 11.25 0.18 9.74
N GLU A 237 10.01 -0.13 10.12
CA GLU A 237 8.84 0.62 9.64
C GLU A 237 8.72 2.00 10.29
N SER A 238 9.06 2.13 11.59
CA SER A 238 9.19 3.44 12.23
C SER A 238 10.28 4.31 11.59
N ALA A 239 11.39 3.70 11.17
CA ALA A 239 12.46 4.42 10.47
C ALA A 239 11.98 4.98 9.12
N TYR A 240 11.11 4.27 8.42
CA TYR A 240 10.49 4.78 7.20
C TYR A 240 9.50 5.93 7.46
N ASP A 241 8.63 5.80 8.47
CA ASP A 241 7.72 6.88 8.87
C ASP A 241 8.50 8.15 9.28
N ASP A 242 9.60 7.99 10.03
CA ASP A 242 10.49 9.09 10.41
C ASP A 242 11.12 9.76 9.19
N TYR A 243 11.57 8.99 8.20
CA TYR A 243 12.05 9.53 6.93
C TYR A 243 10.98 10.37 6.23
N CYS A 244 9.75 9.86 6.16
CA CYS A 244 8.63 10.59 5.55
C CYS A 244 8.38 11.92 6.28
N ALA A 245 8.33 11.90 7.62
CA ALA A 245 8.19 13.11 8.43
C ALA A 245 9.34 14.11 8.21
N ALA A 246 10.58 13.62 8.08
CA ALA A 246 11.72 14.43 7.78
C ALA A 246 11.59 15.14 6.42
N GLN A 247 11.14 14.43 5.38
CA GLN A 247 10.97 15.05 4.06
C GLN A 247 9.90 16.15 4.08
N MET A 248 8.80 15.95 4.80
CA MET A 248 7.79 17.02 4.97
C MET A 248 8.35 18.19 5.79
N ALA A 249 9.09 17.93 6.88
CA ALA A 249 9.75 18.96 7.67
C ALA A 249 10.69 19.81 6.82
N LYS A 250 11.50 19.15 5.98
CA LYS A 250 12.40 19.84 5.04
C LYS A 250 11.65 20.73 4.06
N ALA A 251 10.57 20.20 3.45
CA ALA A 251 9.77 20.96 2.50
C ALA A 251 9.04 22.16 3.16
N MET A 252 8.80 22.10 4.47
CA MET A 252 8.20 23.19 5.26
C MET A 252 9.24 24.11 5.92
N GLY A 253 10.56 23.90 5.72
CA GLY A 253 11.62 24.71 6.33
C GLY A 253 11.81 24.50 7.84
N LYS A 254 11.42 23.34 8.37
CA LYS A 254 11.51 22.98 9.79
C LYS A 254 12.82 22.19 10.04
N ASP A 255 13.97 22.85 9.93
CA ASP A 255 15.30 22.21 9.90
C ASP A 255 15.60 21.34 11.13
N LYS A 256 15.24 21.79 12.34
CA LYS A 256 15.48 21.02 13.58
C LYS A 256 14.71 19.71 13.60
N ASP A 257 13.48 19.72 13.12
CA ASP A 257 12.64 18.53 13.04
C ASP A 257 13.16 17.61 11.92
N TYR A 258 13.63 18.18 10.81
CA TYR A 258 14.30 17.42 9.75
C TYR A 258 15.50 16.63 10.28
N GLU A 259 16.39 17.29 11.02
CA GLU A 259 17.57 16.62 11.61
C GLU A 259 17.18 15.54 12.61
N PHE A 260 16.17 15.82 13.45
CA PHE A 260 15.67 14.87 14.44
C PHE A 260 15.12 13.60 13.77
N PHE A 261 14.20 13.74 12.83
CA PHE A 261 13.59 12.61 12.16
C PHE A 261 14.57 11.86 11.23
N MET A 262 15.49 12.56 10.54
CA MET A 262 16.53 11.90 9.72
C MET A 262 17.49 11.05 10.56
N LYS A 263 17.81 11.49 11.78
CA LYS A 263 18.59 10.66 12.71
C LYS A 263 17.85 9.35 13.02
N ARG A 264 16.54 9.41 13.30
CA ARG A 264 15.72 8.25 13.60
C ARG A 264 15.50 7.37 12.37
N ALA A 265 15.35 7.95 11.19
CA ALA A 265 15.26 7.23 9.92
C ALA A 265 16.47 6.31 9.64
N SER A 266 17.61 6.55 10.28
CA SER A 266 18.80 5.70 10.18
C SER A 266 18.83 4.52 11.17
N ALA A 267 17.78 4.31 11.97
CA ALA A 267 17.74 3.27 13.01
C ALA A 267 17.94 1.85 12.47
N TYR A 268 17.51 1.58 11.22
CA TYR A 268 17.72 0.30 10.55
C TYR A 268 19.19 -0.15 10.57
N LYS A 269 20.16 0.78 10.56
CA LYS A 269 21.60 0.49 10.61
C LYS A 269 21.99 -0.23 11.90
N SER A 270 21.28 0.04 13.00
CA SER A 270 21.50 -0.61 14.29
C SER A 270 21.14 -2.09 14.30
N LEU A 271 20.21 -2.51 13.44
CA LEU A 271 19.73 -3.90 13.38
C LEU A 271 20.34 -4.71 12.23
N PHE A 272 21.17 -4.12 11.39
CA PHE A 272 21.88 -4.84 10.34
C PHE A 272 23.02 -5.67 10.95
N ASP A 273 22.92 -7.01 10.82
CA ASP A 273 23.95 -7.95 11.25
C ASP A 273 24.93 -8.21 10.09
N PRO A 274 26.17 -7.69 10.15
CA PRO A 274 27.14 -7.83 9.05
C PRO A 274 27.58 -9.30 8.84
N GLY A 275 27.45 -10.14 9.86
CA GLY A 275 27.79 -11.56 9.75
C GLY A 275 26.81 -12.36 8.90
N THR A 276 25.51 -12.06 9.01
CA THR A 276 24.46 -12.73 8.25
C THR A 276 23.99 -11.91 7.05
N LYS A 277 24.26 -10.61 7.03
CA LYS A 277 23.73 -9.61 6.10
C LYS A 277 22.20 -9.61 6.08
N LEU A 278 21.61 -9.70 7.27
CA LEU A 278 20.16 -9.65 7.51
C LEU A 278 19.86 -8.67 8.63
N MET A 279 18.62 -8.18 8.68
CA MET A 279 18.14 -7.45 9.84
C MET A 279 17.83 -8.43 10.97
N ARG A 280 18.40 -8.20 12.15
CA ARG A 280 18.33 -9.09 13.31
C ARG A 280 18.08 -8.31 14.57
N GLY A 281 17.28 -8.87 15.49
CA GLY A 281 16.96 -8.23 16.76
C GLY A 281 18.15 -8.08 17.70
N LYS A 282 18.15 -6.99 18.47
CA LYS A 282 19.07 -6.73 19.59
C LYS A 282 18.30 -6.52 20.88
N ASP A 283 18.92 -6.92 22.00
CA ASP A 283 18.42 -6.63 23.34
C ASP A 283 18.81 -5.19 23.78
N SER A 284 18.33 -4.76 24.95
CA SER A 284 18.62 -3.46 25.55
C SER A 284 20.10 -3.24 25.91
N LYS A 285 20.94 -4.27 25.83
CA LYS A 285 22.40 -4.22 26.03
C LYS A 285 23.16 -4.26 24.70
N GLY A 286 22.47 -4.22 23.57
CA GLY A 286 23.04 -4.28 22.23
C GLY A 286 23.49 -5.66 21.77
N LYS A 287 23.13 -6.74 22.47
CA LYS A 287 23.47 -8.11 22.09
C LYS A 287 22.46 -8.63 21.07
N TRP A 288 22.96 -9.30 20.04
CA TRP A 288 22.15 -9.96 19.04
C TRP A 288 21.27 -11.08 19.65
N ARG A 289 20.04 -11.22 19.13
CA ARG A 289 19.16 -12.35 19.48
C ARG A 289 19.86 -13.68 19.20
N PHE A 290 19.85 -14.56 20.19
CA PHE A 290 20.39 -15.90 20.07
C PHE A 290 19.49 -16.91 20.83
N PRO A 291 19.14 -18.08 20.26
CA PRO A 291 19.47 -18.50 18.89
C PRO A 291 18.78 -17.65 17.82
N PHE A 292 19.28 -17.68 16.58
CA PHE A 292 18.73 -16.94 15.46
C PHE A 292 18.47 -17.90 14.29
N ASN A 293 17.20 -18.06 13.94
CA ASN A 293 16.76 -18.76 12.73
C ASN A 293 16.18 -17.71 11.75
N PRO A 294 16.90 -17.39 10.65
CA PRO A 294 16.47 -16.36 9.70
C PRO A 294 15.25 -16.74 8.86
N PHE A 295 14.83 -18.01 8.88
CA PHE A 295 13.68 -18.53 8.13
C PHE A 295 12.42 -18.61 9.00
N LEU A 296 12.53 -18.41 10.32
CA LEU A 296 11.39 -18.52 11.20
C LEU A 296 10.37 -17.41 10.91
N LEU A 297 9.22 -17.80 10.39
CA LEU A 297 8.08 -16.91 10.21
C LEU A 297 7.50 -16.54 11.58
N SER A 298 7.23 -15.27 11.76
CA SER A 298 6.65 -14.76 12.99
C SER A 298 5.54 -13.75 12.75
N HIS A 299 4.62 -13.70 13.69
CA HIS A 299 3.56 -12.71 13.81
C HIS A 299 3.11 -12.67 15.27
N ALA A 300 3.01 -11.48 15.87
CA ALA A 300 2.71 -11.29 17.29
C ALA A 300 1.46 -12.04 17.77
N ALA A 301 0.40 -12.03 16.93
CA ALA A 301 -0.88 -12.65 17.29
C ALA A 301 -0.85 -14.20 17.27
N SER A 302 0.03 -14.83 16.48
CA SER A 302 0.02 -16.28 16.23
C SER A 302 1.23 -17.01 16.79
N CYS A 303 2.44 -16.46 16.70
CA CYS A 303 3.67 -17.16 17.07
C CYS A 303 4.74 -16.28 17.74
N GLY A 304 4.46 -14.99 17.98
CA GLY A 304 5.44 -14.03 18.50
C GLY A 304 6.62 -13.80 17.53
N GLY A 305 7.75 -13.37 18.07
CA GLY A 305 8.99 -13.18 17.30
C GLY A 305 9.29 -11.73 16.95
N ASP A 306 10.34 -11.53 16.14
CA ASP A 306 10.88 -10.20 15.86
C ASP A 306 10.28 -9.55 14.62
N TYR A 307 9.52 -10.28 13.80
CA TYR A 307 9.00 -9.83 12.51
C TYR A 307 7.48 -9.89 12.49
N THR A 308 6.89 -8.95 11.77
CA THR A 308 5.45 -8.90 11.51
C THR A 308 5.17 -9.66 10.23
N GLU A 309 4.42 -10.76 10.34
CA GLU A 309 4.02 -11.55 9.17
C GLU A 309 5.19 -11.82 8.21
N GLY A 310 6.28 -12.33 8.76
CA GLY A 310 7.48 -12.53 7.97
C GLY A 310 8.64 -13.10 8.74
N ASN A 311 9.80 -13.07 8.09
CA ASN A 311 11.06 -13.50 8.64
C ASN A 311 12.21 -12.53 8.28
N ALA A 312 13.45 -12.86 8.69
CA ALA A 312 14.60 -12.00 8.42
C ALA A 312 14.88 -11.81 6.93
N TRP A 313 14.63 -12.83 6.10
CA TRP A 313 14.83 -12.73 4.66
C TRP A 313 13.89 -11.75 3.99
N GLN A 314 12.63 -11.68 4.44
CA GLN A 314 11.62 -10.79 3.88
C GLN A 314 11.83 -9.35 4.37
N TYR A 315 12.07 -9.16 5.67
CA TYR A 315 12.16 -7.83 6.26
C TYR A 315 13.50 -7.10 6.05
N THR A 316 14.57 -7.80 5.67
CA THR A 316 15.89 -7.17 5.43
C THR A 316 15.83 -6.06 4.38
N TRP A 317 14.87 -6.12 3.46
CA TRP A 317 14.72 -5.18 2.35
C TRP A 317 13.84 -3.96 2.67
N HIS A 318 13.26 -3.90 3.87
CA HIS A 318 12.38 -2.80 4.29
C HIS A 318 13.20 -1.54 4.65
N VAL A 319 13.96 -1.05 3.67
CA VAL A 319 14.80 0.16 3.71
C VAL A 319 14.64 0.91 2.37
N GLN A 320 13.41 1.04 1.89
CA GLN A 320 13.08 1.67 0.61
C GLN A 320 13.48 3.14 0.54
N HIS A 321 13.63 3.80 1.68
CA HIS A 321 14.05 5.20 1.79
C HIS A 321 15.58 5.42 1.71
N ASP A 322 16.37 4.37 1.89
CA ASP A 322 17.85 4.45 1.83
C ASP A 322 18.44 3.16 1.26
N VAL A 323 17.99 2.79 0.05
CA VAL A 323 18.50 1.60 -0.65
C VAL A 323 20.01 1.68 -0.87
N ALA A 324 20.54 2.87 -1.12
CA ALA A 324 21.99 3.10 -1.25
C ALA A 324 22.74 2.77 0.06
N GLY A 325 22.23 3.22 1.20
CA GLY A 325 22.79 2.89 2.51
C GLY A 325 22.72 1.39 2.82
N LEU A 326 21.68 0.70 2.41
CA LEU A 326 21.58 -0.76 2.55
C LEU A 326 22.57 -1.50 1.65
N ILE A 327 22.79 -1.01 0.42
CA ILE A 327 23.82 -1.54 -0.50
C ILE A 327 25.21 -1.40 0.13
N ASP A 328 25.52 -0.25 0.70
CA ASP A 328 26.80 0.01 1.39
C ASP A 328 27.00 -0.91 2.59
N LEU A 329 25.97 -1.09 3.43
CA LEU A 329 26.01 -2.02 4.57
C LEU A 329 26.25 -3.47 4.13
N MET A 330 25.70 -3.88 3.00
CA MET A 330 25.91 -5.23 2.43
C MET A 330 27.29 -5.41 1.78
N GLY A 331 28.09 -4.34 1.62
CA GLY A 331 29.41 -4.38 1.02
C GLY A 331 29.44 -4.13 -0.48
N GLY A 332 28.46 -3.37 -0.99
CA GLY A 332 28.37 -2.90 -2.37
C GLY A 332 27.37 -3.67 -3.24
N LYS A 333 27.20 -3.17 -4.46
CA LYS A 333 26.17 -3.62 -5.42
C LYS A 333 26.22 -5.12 -5.72
N GLU A 334 27.42 -5.69 -5.89
CA GLU A 334 27.58 -7.12 -6.20
C GLU A 334 27.11 -8.00 -5.02
N SER A 335 27.52 -7.66 -3.79
CA SER A 335 27.11 -8.37 -2.59
C SER A 335 25.62 -8.26 -2.32
N PHE A 336 25.03 -7.09 -2.54
CA PHE A 336 23.61 -6.85 -2.47
C PHE A 336 22.86 -7.72 -3.50
N ALA A 337 23.30 -7.71 -4.77
CA ALA A 337 22.69 -8.52 -5.82
C ALA A 337 22.74 -10.02 -5.50
N MET A 338 23.87 -10.54 -5.01
CA MET A 338 23.99 -11.95 -4.60
C MET A 338 23.05 -12.28 -3.41
N LYS A 339 22.88 -11.35 -2.47
CA LYS A 339 21.96 -11.56 -1.35
C LYS A 339 20.51 -11.56 -1.82
N LEU A 340 20.18 -10.67 -2.76
CA LEU A 340 18.85 -10.59 -3.37
C LEU A 340 18.58 -11.84 -4.25
N ASP A 341 19.55 -12.33 -5.01
CA ASP A 341 19.44 -13.62 -5.72
C ASP A 341 19.13 -14.76 -4.75
N SER A 342 19.82 -14.79 -3.60
CA SER A 342 19.57 -15.81 -2.57
C SER A 342 18.12 -15.80 -2.07
N LEU A 343 17.51 -14.62 -1.91
CA LEU A 343 16.09 -14.51 -1.52
C LEU A 343 15.18 -15.29 -2.48
N PHE A 344 15.39 -15.17 -3.78
CA PHE A 344 14.55 -15.81 -4.81
C PHE A 344 14.93 -17.29 -5.10
N MET A 345 16.10 -17.74 -4.64
CA MET A 345 16.62 -19.08 -4.94
C MET A 345 16.57 -20.05 -3.76
N LEU A 346 16.49 -19.55 -2.51
CA LEU A 346 16.46 -20.39 -1.33
C LEU A 346 15.18 -21.22 -1.27
N ASP A 347 15.29 -22.43 -0.71
CA ASP A 347 14.14 -23.30 -0.54
C ASP A 347 13.05 -22.62 0.30
N THR A 348 11.82 -22.72 -0.15
CA THR A 348 10.65 -22.18 0.55
C THR A 348 10.35 -22.96 1.84
N ILE A 349 10.59 -24.26 1.82
CA ILE A 349 10.28 -25.18 2.92
C ILE A 349 11.56 -25.58 3.64
N ALA A 350 12.04 -24.70 4.54
CA ALA A 350 13.04 -25.11 5.50
C ALA A 350 12.36 -25.73 6.74
N GLU A 351 12.95 -26.74 7.33
CA GLU A 351 12.46 -27.33 8.59
C GLU A 351 12.37 -26.26 9.69
N ASN A 352 11.27 -26.28 10.47
CA ASN A 352 11.02 -25.35 11.59
C ASN A 352 10.84 -23.87 11.20
N THR A 353 10.22 -23.59 10.07
CA THR A 353 9.93 -22.20 9.61
C THR A 353 8.71 -21.58 10.27
N GLY A 354 7.84 -22.36 10.93
CA GLY A 354 6.55 -21.89 11.40
C GLY A 354 5.54 -21.72 10.25
N PHE A 355 4.35 -21.23 10.60
CA PHE A 355 3.27 -20.94 9.65
C PHE A 355 2.61 -19.62 10.03
N VAL A 356 2.45 -18.73 9.04
CA VAL A 356 1.66 -17.51 9.13
C VAL A 356 0.77 -17.48 7.89
N SER A 357 -0.55 -17.40 8.09
CA SER A 357 -1.56 -17.52 7.01
C SER A 357 -1.39 -16.50 5.90
N ASP A 358 -0.94 -15.30 6.28
CA ASP A 358 -0.82 -14.15 5.38
C ASP A 358 0.46 -14.20 4.53
N VAL A 359 1.46 -14.97 4.95
CA VAL A 359 2.73 -15.13 4.21
C VAL A 359 2.61 -16.24 3.19
N SER A 360 2.35 -15.87 1.95
CA SER A 360 2.03 -16.79 0.84
C SER A 360 2.62 -16.30 -0.50
N GLY A 361 2.42 -17.06 -1.58
CA GLY A 361 2.89 -16.66 -2.91
C GLY A 361 4.41 -16.66 -3.03
N PHE A 362 5.05 -17.79 -2.70
CA PHE A 362 6.49 -17.86 -2.60
C PHE A 362 7.22 -18.06 -3.94
N ILE A 363 8.34 -17.33 -4.09
CA ILE A 363 9.46 -17.60 -5.00
C ILE A 363 10.71 -17.58 -4.12
N GLY A 364 11.26 -18.74 -3.78
CA GLY A 364 12.28 -18.82 -2.73
C GLY A 364 11.73 -18.34 -1.38
N GLN A 365 12.37 -17.36 -0.77
CA GLN A 365 11.91 -16.70 0.45
C GLN A 365 11.14 -15.37 0.18
N TYR A 366 11.06 -14.94 -1.08
CA TYR A 366 10.16 -13.86 -1.49
C TYR A 366 8.71 -14.33 -1.36
N ALA A 367 7.88 -13.57 -0.66
CA ALA A 367 6.47 -13.89 -0.40
C ALA A 367 5.57 -12.80 -0.98
N HIS A 368 5.08 -13.00 -2.21
CA HIS A 368 4.30 -11.97 -2.92
C HIS A 368 2.96 -11.67 -2.27
N GLY A 369 2.36 -12.65 -1.61
CA GLY A 369 1.08 -12.50 -0.92
C GLY A 369 1.15 -11.66 0.36
N ASN A 370 2.33 -11.10 0.70
CA ASN A 370 2.47 -10.19 1.83
C ASN A 370 3.31 -8.95 1.47
N GLU A 371 2.89 -7.80 1.95
CA GLU A 371 3.27 -6.47 1.50
C GLU A 371 4.74 -6.10 1.68
N PRO A 372 5.47 -6.54 2.71
CA PRO A 372 6.90 -6.26 2.82
C PRO A 372 7.73 -6.70 1.61
N SER A 373 7.21 -7.62 0.80
CA SER A 373 7.86 -8.13 -0.42
C SER A 373 7.63 -7.27 -1.66
N HIS A 374 6.59 -6.43 -1.70
CA HIS A 374 6.09 -5.81 -2.93
C HIS A 374 7.10 -4.95 -3.70
N HIS A 375 7.96 -4.21 -3.00
CA HIS A 375 8.98 -3.37 -3.64
C HIS A 375 10.26 -4.15 -3.99
N VAL A 376 10.46 -5.34 -3.39
CA VAL A 376 11.75 -6.04 -3.40
C VAL A 376 12.19 -6.47 -4.78
N VAL A 377 11.25 -6.90 -5.64
CA VAL A 377 11.56 -7.29 -7.02
C VAL A 377 12.15 -6.15 -7.84
N TYR A 378 11.89 -4.89 -7.47
CA TYR A 378 12.41 -3.71 -8.16
C TYR A 378 13.80 -3.28 -7.68
N LEU A 379 14.32 -3.85 -6.60
CA LEU A 379 15.62 -3.47 -6.02
C LEU A 379 16.83 -3.83 -6.92
N TYR A 380 16.66 -4.74 -7.86
CA TYR A 380 17.70 -5.03 -8.86
C TYR A 380 18.06 -3.81 -9.73
N ASN A 381 17.15 -2.86 -9.87
CA ASN A 381 17.42 -1.61 -10.62
C ASN A 381 18.50 -0.75 -9.94
N TYR A 382 18.59 -0.78 -8.60
CA TYR A 382 19.56 -0.01 -7.84
C TYR A 382 20.99 -0.60 -7.91
N VAL A 383 21.10 -1.82 -8.38
CA VAL A 383 22.38 -2.55 -8.54
C VAL A 383 22.72 -2.83 -10.00
N ASP A 384 22.19 -2.01 -10.92
CA ASP A 384 22.45 -2.06 -12.37
C ASP A 384 22.09 -3.41 -13.04
N GLN A 385 21.13 -4.15 -12.47
CA GLN A 385 20.67 -5.44 -12.99
C GLN A 385 19.15 -5.46 -13.32
N PRO A 386 18.59 -4.45 -14.03
CA PRO A 386 17.15 -4.34 -14.28
C PRO A 386 16.54 -5.56 -15.01
N TRP A 387 17.33 -6.31 -15.75
CA TRP A 387 16.84 -7.51 -16.44
C TRP A 387 16.30 -8.57 -15.47
N LYS A 388 16.80 -8.66 -14.23
CA LYS A 388 16.29 -9.59 -13.22
C LYS A 388 14.90 -9.19 -12.73
N THR A 389 14.65 -7.90 -12.53
CA THR A 389 13.29 -7.37 -12.31
C THR A 389 12.37 -7.78 -13.46
N GLN A 390 12.83 -7.64 -14.71
CA GLN A 390 12.07 -7.94 -15.91
C GLN A 390 11.84 -9.45 -16.12
N GLU A 391 12.65 -10.30 -15.52
CA GLU A 391 12.44 -11.76 -15.47
C GLU A 391 11.40 -12.16 -14.44
N LEU A 392 11.45 -11.57 -13.26
CA LEU A 392 10.60 -11.94 -12.12
C LEU A 392 9.17 -11.43 -12.26
N ILE A 393 8.96 -10.24 -12.82
CA ILE A 393 7.61 -9.66 -12.94
C ILE A 393 6.65 -10.57 -13.72
N PRO A 394 6.99 -11.07 -14.94
CA PRO A 394 6.13 -12.02 -15.65
C PRO A 394 5.86 -13.30 -14.86
N GLU A 395 6.85 -13.83 -14.14
CA GLU A 395 6.68 -15.01 -13.29
C GLU A 395 5.67 -14.76 -12.17
N ILE A 396 5.75 -13.61 -11.50
CA ILE A 396 4.80 -13.20 -10.45
C ILE A 396 3.38 -13.12 -11.03
N PHE A 397 3.22 -12.49 -12.20
CA PHE A 397 1.93 -12.40 -12.88
C PHE A 397 1.39 -13.79 -13.22
N GLU A 398 2.21 -14.65 -13.80
CA GLU A 398 1.79 -15.99 -14.19
C GLU A 398 1.46 -16.88 -12.99
N ARG A 399 2.18 -16.77 -11.89
CA ARG A 399 1.98 -17.63 -10.72
C ARG A 399 0.85 -17.15 -9.82
N PHE A 400 0.70 -15.84 -9.60
CA PHE A 400 -0.03 -15.30 -8.46
C PHE A 400 -1.27 -14.48 -8.80
N TYR A 401 -1.53 -14.22 -10.09
CA TYR A 401 -2.73 -13.51 -10.54
C TYR A 401 -3.50 -14.33 -11.58
N LYS A 402 -4.61 -14.93 -11.16
CA LYS A 402 -5.43 -15.80 -12.01
C LYS A 402 -6.82 -15.21 -12.25
N PRO A 403 -7.40 -15.34 -13.47
CA PRO A 403 -8.71 -14.79 -13.81
C PRO A 403 -9.84 -15.68 -13.26
N LYS A 404 -9.90 -15.87 -11.95
CA LYS A 404 -10.90 -16.70 -11.25
C LYS A 404 -11.11 -16.19 -9.83
N PRO A 405 -12.25 -16.50 -9.17
CA PRO A 405 -12.40 -16.32 -7.73
C PRO A 405 -11.27 -17.02 -6.98
N GLY A 406 -10.71 -16.40 -5.97
CA GLY A 406 -9.50 -16.88 -5.28
C GLY A 406 -8.27 -16.92 -6.19
N GLY A 407 -8.18 -15.99 -7.14
CA GLY A 407 -7.07 -15.89 -8.10
C GLY A 407 -5.83 -15.17 -7.59
N LEU A 408 -5.91 -14.51 -6.45
CA LEU A 408 -4.78 -13.91 -5.74
C LEU A 408 -4.10 -14.95 -4.85
N CYS A 409 -2.80 -14.82 -4.65
CA CYS A 409 -2.04 -15.72 -3.77
C CYS A 409 -2.13 -15.36 -2.29
N GLY A 410 -2.62 -14.18 -1.94
CA GLY A 410 -2.85 -13.67 -0.59
C GLY A 410 -4.14 -12.85 -0.53
N ASN A 411 -4.31 -12.11 0.55
CA ASN A 411 -5.38 -11.12 0.67
C ASN A 411 -5.13 -9.96 -0.30
N ASP A 412 -6.19 -9.27 -0.72
CA ASP A 412 -6.05 -8.06 -1.56
C ASP A 412 -5.63 -6.83 -0.74
N ASP A 413 -5.89 -6.86 0.56
CA ASP A 413 -5.55 -5.84 1.55
C ASP A 413 -5.93 -4.42 1.11
N CYS A 414 -7.25 -4.24 0.99
CA CYS A 414 -7.88 -2.97 0.62
C CYS A 414 -7.34 -2.37 -0.68
N GLY A 415 -7.04 -3.22 -1.65
CA GLY A 415 -6.58 -2.80 -2.98
C GLY A 415 -5.06 -2.78 -3.15
N GLN A 416 -4.26 -3.18 -2.16
CA GLN A 416 -2.80 -3.10 -2.28
C GLN A 416 -2.23 -4.13 -3.27
N MET A 417 -2.64 -5.39 -3.21
CA MET A 417 -2.26 -6.41 -4.20
C MET A 417 -2.69 -6.02 -5.62
N SER A 418 -3.90 -5.46 -5.73
CA SER A 418 -4.46 -4.95 -6.97
C SER A 418 -3.69 -3.74 -7.51
N ALA A 419 -3.28 -2.81 -6.64
CA ALA A 419 -2.46 -1.66 -7.02
C ALA A 419 -1.06 -2.09 -7.51
N TRP A 420 -0.46 -3.09 -6.88
CA TRP A 420 0.80 -3.68 -7.34
C TRP A 420 0.65 -4.23 -8.76
N TYR A 421 -0.43 -4.99 -9.01
CA TYR A 421 -0.72 -5.54 -10.34
C TYR A 421 -0.88 -4.44 -11.39
N ILE A 422 -1.63 -3.37 -11.08
CA ILE A 422 -1.88 -2.27 -12.00
C ILE A 422 -0.59 -1.51 -12.33
N PHE A 423 0.21 -1.12 -11.33
CA PHE A 423 1.49 -0.45 -11.55
C PHE A 423 2.46 -1.33 -12.34
N SER A 424 2.61 -2.57 -11.94
CA SER A 424 3.51 -3.52 -12.62
C SER A 424 3.04 -3.84 -14.04
N SER A 425 1.72 -3.84 -14.31
CA SER A 425 1.17 -3.95 -15.67
C SER A 425 1.62 -2.80 -16.58
N MET A 426 1.75 -1.58 -16.00
CA MET A 426 2.26 -0.40 -16.70
C MET A 426 3.79 -0.40 -16.85
N GLY A 427 4.50 -1.30 -16.17
CA GLY A 427 5.94 -1.43 -16.24
C GLY A 427 6.71 -0.49 -15.32
N PHE A 428 6.12 -0.04 -14.20
CA PHE A 428 6.80 0.76 -13.17
C PHE A 428 6.14 0.59 -11.79
N TYR A 429 6.85 0.96 -10.71
CA TYR A 429 6.38 0.80 -9.33
C TYR A 429 6.98 1.87 -8.40
N PRO A 430 6.21 2.42 -7.43
CA PRO A 430 6.71 3.36 -6.43
C PRO A 430 7.46 2.61 -5.31
N VAL A 431 8.76 2.39 -5.44
CA VAL A 431 9.59 1.75 -4.41
C VAL A 431 9.61 2.57 -3.12
N ASP A 432 9.85 3.87 -3.24
CA ASP A 432 9.63 4.86 -2.18
C ASP A 432 8.44 5.75 -2.57
N PRO A 433 7.25 5.50 -2.01
CA PRO A 433 6.02 6.20 -2.40
C PRO A 433 6.09 7.72 -2.35
N ILE A 434 6.80 8.29 -1.35
CA ILE A 434 6.85 9.74 -1.16
C ILE A 434 7.89 10.45 -2.05
N SER A 435 8.74 9.69 -2.74
CA SER A 435 9.78 10.27 -3.60
C SER A 435 9.20 10.96 -4.85
N GLY A 436 7.96 10.64 -5.21
CA GLY A 436 7.37 11.06 -6.49
C GLY A 436 8.01 10.39 -7.70
N GLU A 437 8.86 9.36 -7.51
CA GLU A 437 9.51 8.59 -8.55
C GLU A 437 8.94 7.17 -8.64
N TYR A 438 8.87 6.66 -9.86
CA TYR A 438 8.44 5.29 -10.14
C TYR A 438 9.57 4.54 -10.84
N VAL A 439 10.02 3.46 -10.22
CA VAL A 439 11.11 2.61 -10.74
C VAL A 439 10.59 1.76 -11.90
N LEU A 440 11.31 1.77 -13.02
CA LEU A 440 10.92 1.03 -14.22
C LEU A 440 11.11 -0.48 -14.03
N GLY A 441 10.14 -1.25 -14.51
CA GLY A 441 10.18 -2.71 -14.61
C GLY A 441 10.00 -3.17 -16.05
N ALA A 442 9.05 -4.10 -16.27
CA ALA A 442 8.64 -4.54 -17.60
C ALA A 442 7.11 -4.52 -17.70
N PRO A 443 6.53 -3.80 -18.68
CA PRO A 443 5.09 -3.79 -18.88
C PRO A 443 4.57 -5.19 -19.22
N GLN A 444 3.32 -5.48 -18.81
CA GLN A 444 2.68 -6.77 -19.01
C GLN A 444 1.46 -6.70 -19.93
N MET A 445 1.18 -5.51 -20.48
CA MET A 445 0.10 -5.23 -21.41
C MET A 445 0.65 -4.53 -22.65
N ASP A 446 0.05 -4.77 -23.81
CA ASP A 446 0.46 -4.11 -25.07
C ASP A 446 0.27 -2.60 -24.99
N LYS A 447 -0.83 -2.16 -24.37
CA LYS A 447 -1.13 -0.74 -24.20
C LYS A 447 -2.07 -0.52 -23.01
N ILE A 448 -1.76 0.51 -22.22
CA ILE A 448 -2.61 1.03 -21.15
C ILE A 448 -2.74 2.54 -21.37
N SER A 449 -3.96 3.06 -21.28
CA SER A 449 -4.22 4.50 -21.38
C SER A 449 -5.04 4.95 -20.17
N ILE A 450 -4.51 5.91 -19.42
CA ILE A 450 -5.16 6.53 -18.26
C ILE A 450 -5.69 7.90 -18.69
N GLN A 451 -7.01 8.11 -18.58
CA GLN A 451 -7.63 9.41 -18.78
C GLN A 451 -7.48 10.26 -17.52
N LEU A 452 -6.65 11.29 -17.58
CA LEU A 452 -6.34 12.18 -16.45
C LEU A 452 -7.34 13.33 -16.34
N THR A 453 -7.67 13.95 -17.49
CA THR A 453 -8.72 14.97 -17.65
C THR A 453 -9.44 14.72 -18.99
N GLU A 454 -10.47 15.49 -19.32
CA GLU A 454 -11.18 15.34 -20.60
C GLU A 454 -10.23 15.40 -21.81
N ASP A 455 -9.21 16.26 -21.76
CA ASP A 455 -8.29 16.52 -22.87
C ASP A 455 -6.90 15.90 -22.69
N ARG A 456 -6.66 15.17 -21.59
CA ARG A 456 -5.32 14.68 -21.24
C ARG A 456 -5.33 13.24 -20.83
N ALA A 457 -4.49 12.46 -21.47
CA ALA A 457 -4.25 11.05 -21.14
C ALA A 457 -2.76 10.77 -20.99
N PHE A 458 -2.43 9.80 -20.16
CA PHE A 458 -1.11 9.18 -20.09
C PHE A 458 -1.21 7.78 -20.69
N VAL A 459 -0.39 7.52 -21.70
CA VAL A 459 -0.41 6.26 -22.43
C VAL A 459 0.90 5.51 -22.23
N VAL A 460 0.80 4.25 -21.84
CA VAL A 460 1.94 3.32 -21.82
C VAL A 460 1.77 2.32 -22.96
N GLU A 461 2.78 2.16 -23.78
CA GLU A 461 2.80 1.21 -24.91
C GLU A 461 4.03 0.31 -24.86
N ALA A 462 3.83 -0.99 -25.01
CA ALA A 462 4.89 -1.99 -25.06
C ALA A 462 5.02 -2.56 -26.48
N LYS A 463 5.95 -2.01 -27.26
CA LYS A 463 6.22 -2.49 -28.62
C LYS A 463 6.95 -3.82 -28.58
N ASN A 464 6.51 -4.77 -29.39
CA ASN A 464 7.07 -6.12 -29.51
C ASN A 464 6.94 -6.99 -28.24
N LEU A 465 6.02 -6.65 -27.31
CA LEU A 465 5.78 -7.45 -26.12
C LEU A 465 5.33 -8.87 -26.51
N SER A 466 5.94 -9.87 -25.90
CA SER A 466 5.54 -11.28 -26.03
C SER A 466 6.13 -12.09 -24.87
N ARG A 467 5.71 -13.36 -24.71
CA ARG A 467 6.36 -14.26 -23.73
C ARG A 467 7.87 -14.37 -23.89
N LYS A 468 8.39 -14.27 -25.13
CA LYS A 468 9.81 -14.30 -25.43
C LYS A 468 10.47 -12.94 -25.20
N ASN A 469 9.84 -11.89 -25.72
CA ASN A 469 10.33 -10.52 -25.60
C ASN A 469 9.86 -9.90 -24.27
N LYS A 470 10.47 -10.30 -23.18
CA LYS A 470 10.14 -9.86 -21.83
C LYS A 470 11.08 -8.79 -21.26
N TYR A 471 12.21 -8.57 -21.94
CA TYR A 471 13.20 -7.57 -21.51
C TYR A 471 12.96 -6.23 -22.19
N VAL A 472 13.36 -5.16 -21.52
CA VAL A 472 13.27 -3.79 -22.01
C VAL A 472 14.55 -3.40 -22.73
N LYS A 473 14.43 -3.13 -24.04
CA LYS A 473 15.54 -2.64 -24.88
C LYS A 473 15.75 -1.14 -24.73
N SER A 474 14.67 -0.38 -24.73
CA SER A 474 14.69 1.07 -24.56
C SER A 474 13.34 1.58 -24.02
N VAL A 475 13.39 2.75 -23.39
CA VAL A 475 12.21 3.47 -22.92
C VAL A 475 12.25 4.90 -23.44
N GLU A 476 11.13 5.38 -23.94
CA GLU A 476 10.96 6.76 -24.42
C GLU A 476 9.74 7.38 -23.77
N LEU A 477 9.86 8.62 -23.32
CA LEU A 477 8.75 9.46 -22.87
C LEU A 477 8.59 10.64 -23.85
N ASN A 478 7.41 10.72 -24.49
CA ASN A 478 7.10 11.75 -25.47
C ASN A 478 8.16 11.84 -26.60
N GLY A 479 8.64 10.68 -27.09
CA GLY A 479 9.64 10.56 -28.13
C GLY A 479 11.07 10.89 -27.70
N LYS A 480 11.33 11.14 -26.42
CA LYS A 480 12.67 11.35 -25.87
C LYS A 480 13.11 10.14 -25.06
N PRO A 481 14.35 9.66 -25.22
CA PRO A 481 14.86 8.57 -24.40
C PRO A 481 14.78 8.92 -22.91
N VAL A 482 14.25 8.00 -22.11
CA VAL A 482 14.33 8.08 -20.65
C VAL A 482 15.73 7.72 -20.21
N ARG A 483 16.36 8.65 -19.51
CA ARG A 483 17.69 8.42 -18.93
C ARG A 483 17.53 7.93 -17.49
N GLY A 484 18.16 6.83 -17.17
CA GLY A 484 18.02 6.18 -15.87
C GLY A 484 16.87 5.15 -15.84
N LEU A 485 16.47 4.77 -14.64
CA LEU A 485 15.53 3.68 -14.38
C LEU A 485 14.27 4.15 -13.62
N THR A 486 13.95 5.46 -13.72
CA THR A 486 12.77 6.04 -13.07
C THR A 486 12.03 7.00 -14.00
N ILE A 487 10.73 7.19 -13.74
CA ILE A 487 9.91 8.29 -14.24
C ILE A 487 9.28 9.00 -13.05
N LYS A 488 8.86 10.25 -13.23
CA LYS A 488 8.31 11.06 -12.14
C LYS A 488 6.77 11.12 -12.18
N HIS A 489 6.19 11.40 -11.02
CA HIS A 489 4.74 11.63 -10.91
C HIS A 489 4.26 12.77 -11.83
N GLU A 490 5.04 13.85 -11.89
CA GLU A 490 4.75 14.99 -12.77
C GLU A 490 4.74 14.61 -14.26
N ASP A 491 5.60 13.66 -14.68
CA ASP A 491 5.61 13.14 -16.06
C ASP A 491 4.30 12.44 -16.39
N ILE A 492 3.77 11.65 -15.45
CA ILE A 492 2.49 10.96 -15.61
C ILE A 492 1.35 11.98 -15.65
N MET A 493 1.29 12.88 -14.66
CA MET A 493 0.19 13.83 -14.52
C MET A 493 0.18 14.93 -15.59
N SER A 494 1.31 15.17 -16.26
CA SER A 494 1.39 16.04 -17.43
C SER A 494 0.76 15.41 -18.68
N GLY A 495 0.48 14.11 -18.63
CA GLY A 495 0.03 13.34 -19.79
C GLY A 495 1.16 13.04 -20.77
N GLY A 496 0.88 12.22 -21.77
CA GLY A 496 1.87 11.88 -22.79
C GLY A 496 1.96 10.39 -23.08
N HIS A 497 3.08 9.99 -23.68
CA HIS A 497 3.27 8.64 -24.20
C HIS A 497 4.60 8.04 -23.72
N LEU A 498 4.51 7.05 -22.86
CA LEU A 498 5.64 6.23 -22.39
C LEU A 498 5.70 4.96 -23.26
N VAL A 499 6.80 4.78 -24.00
CA VAL A 499 6.97 3.67 -24.93
C VAL A 499 8.12 2.78 -24.48
N PHE A 500 7.80 1.52 -24.21
CA PHE A 500 8.78 0.47 -24.00
C PHE A 500 9.01 -0.28 -25.33
N THR A 501 10.26 -0.45 -25.74
CA THR A 501 10.61 -1.38 -26.82
C THR A 501 11.15 -2.65 -26.19
N MET A 502 10.47 -3.78 -26.43
CA MET A 502 10.78 -5.06 -25.80
C MET A 502 11.70 -5.91 -26.68
N THR A 503 12.48 -6.81 -26.05
CA THR A 503 13.43 -7.73 -26.70
C THR A 503 13.47 -9.08 -25.96
N ASP A 504 14.01 -10.10 -26.61
CA ASP A 504 14.20 -11.44 -26.07
C ASP A 504 15.55 -11.63 -25.36
N GLU A 505 16.44 -10.65 -25.44
CA GLU A 505 17.75 -10.71 -24.79
C GLU A 505 17.85 -9.70 -23.64
N PRO A 506 18.42 -10.12 -22.47
CA PRO A 506 18.64 -9.23 -21.35
C PRO A 506 19.62 -8.11 -21.70
N VAL A 507 19.18 -6.87 -21.51
CA VAL A 507 20.01 -5.67 -21.73
C VAL A 507 20.81 -5.38 -20.47
N LYS A 508 22.09 -5.78 -20.46
CA LYS A 508 23.01 -5.64 -19.32
C LYS A 508 23.65 -4.25 -19.21
N ARG A 509 23.15 -3.25 -19.94
CA ARG A 509 23.61 -1.86 -19.84
C ARG A 509 22.50 -1.03 -19.21
N VAL A 510 22.88 -0.22 -18.21
CA VAL A 510 21.99 0.83 -17.72
C VAL A 510 21.66 1.75 -18.89
N LEU A 511 20.40 2.09 -19.07
CA LEU A 511 19.97 3.09 -20.07
C LEU A 511 20.64 4.44 -19.69
N LYS A 512 21.74 4.74 -20.41
CA LYS A 512 22.52 5.97 -20.20
C LYS A 512 21.88 7.15 -20.92
#